data_35b7023a024c85f0442c598de06772e5
#
_entry.id   35b7023a024c85f0442c598de06772e5
#
_cell.length_a   1.000
_cell.length_b   1.000
_cell.length_c   1.000
_cell.angle_alpha   90.00
_cell.angle_beta   90.00
_cell.angle_gamma   90.00
#
_symmetry.space_group_name_H-M   'P 1'
#
loop_
_entity.id
_entity.type
_entity.pdbx_description
1 polymer ?
#
loop_
_entity_poly.entity_id
_entity_poly.type
_entity_poly.pdbx_seq_one_letter_code
_entity_poly.pdbx_strand_id
1 'polypeptide(L)'
;KTVKEYLAKAPVLAYYNVNKDVTIQCDASETGLGAVLLQDDQPIAYASRALTETETRYAQIEKELLAIVWAANKFDQYIFGRKIVHVESDHQPLKAVFAKPIHKSPKRLQRMLMALQKYTLEIQYKKGALMWIADTLSRAYRNTTECAQHDTSEVRALEEIDHSDGVSIAPNRLEQFKQSTAADPVMQDVITAIKTGWAVNRKKCPPVLTPFYNNRSELVEDNGLVYLGERVVVPTALRKEMLHQIHRSHIGIEGCLRRAREVIYWPRMNAEIKDFISKCSTCQRTSQSSVASHCNPTQYLSMVSCW
;
A
#
# COMPACT_ATOMS: atom_id res chain seq x y z
N LYS A 1 24.17 7.33 27.10
CA LYS A 1 23.75 8.75 26.91
C LYS A 1 22.44 8.72 26.14
N THR A 2 21.38 9.27 26.73
CA THR A 2 20.03 9.25 26.18
C THR A 2 19.88 10.34 25.11
N VAL A 3 19.03 10.07 24.07
CA VAL A 3 18.68 11.05 23.02
C VAL A 3 18.29 12.41 23.60
N LYS A 4 17.64 12.42 24.78
CA LYS A 4 17.32 13.67 25.53
C LYS A 4 18.56 14.51 25.89
N GLU A 5 19.70 13.90 26.16
CA GLU A 5 20.94 14.63 26.48
C GLU A 5 21.60 15.25 25.24
N TYR A 6 21.42 14.63 24.06
CA TYR A 6 21.85 15.18 22.77
C TYR A 6 21.00 16.38 22.37
N LEU A 7 19.68 16.26 22.48
CA LEU A 7 18.75 17.35 22.20
C LEU A 7 18.89 18.55 23.14
N ALA A 8 19.35 18.33 24.35
CA ALA A 8 19.59 19.40 25.33
C ALA A 8 20.93 20.15 25.14
N LYS A 9 21.88 19.59 24.41
CA LYS A 9 23.27 20.15 24.27
C LYS A 9 23.53 20.82 22.92
N ALA A 10 22.74 20.56 21.89
CA ALA A 10 22.87 21.23 20.59
C ALA A 10 21.97 22.49 20.55
N PRO A 11 22.29 23.54 19.75
CA PRO A 11 21.29 24.54 19.41
C PRO A 11 20.09 23.76 18.82
N VAL A 12 18.98 23.77 19.55
CA VAL A 12 17.86 22.84 19.37
C VAL A 12 17.25 22.97 18.00
N LEU A 13 17.36 24.12 17.35
CA LEU A 13 16.90 24.42 16.00
C LEU A 13 17.83 25.43 15.34
N ALA A 14 18.12 25.26 14.06
CA ALA A 14 18.77 26.25 13.22
C ALA A 14 17.75 27.22 12.61
N TYR A 15 18.18 28.42 12.22
CA TYR A 15 17.34 29.36 11.49
C TYR A 15 17.18 28.90 10.04
N TYR A 16 15.93 28.95 9.56
CA TYR A 16 15.63 28.63 8.19
C TYR A 16 16.24 29.64 7.20
N ASN A 17 16.89 29.13 6.16
CA ASN A 17 17.48 29.93 5.09
C ASN A 17 16.84 29.58 3.75
N VAL A 18 16.22 30.55 3.09
CA VAL A 18 15.51 30.36 1.81
C VAL A 18 16.44 29.88 0.68
N ASN A 19 17.74 30.19 0.75
CA ASN A 19 18.70 29.85 -0.31
C ASN A 19 19.34 28.46 -0.17
N LYS A 20 19.11 27.76 0.95
CA LYS A 20 19.67 26.42 1.17
C LYS A 20 18.70 25.33 0.80
N ASP A 21 19.23 24.19 0.37
CA ASP A 21 18.42 23.01 0.10
C ASP A 21 17.72 22.49 1.36
N VAL A 22 16.57 21.85 1.17
CA VAL A 22 15.74 21.34 2.25
C VAL A 22 15.62 19.84 2.12
N THR A 23 15.83 19.16 3.24
CA THR A 23 15.64 17.72 3.37
C THR A 23 14.60 17.43 4.45
N ILE A 24 13.64 16.58 4.16
CA ILE A 24 12.68 16.05 5.13
C ILE A 24 13.04 14.59 5.39
N GLN A 25 13.27 14.22 6.65
CA GLN A 25 13.32 12.81 7.04
C GLN A 25 11.99 12.43 7.68
N CYS A 26 11.37 11.35 7.21
CA CYS A 26 10.10 10.84 7.71
C CYS A 26 10.22 9.37 8.06
N ASP A 27 9.53 8.97 9.12
CA ASP A 27 9.43 7.59 9.56
C ASP A 27 8.03 7.30 10.12
N ALA A 28 7.56 6.07 9.93
CA ALA A 28 6.30 5.57 10.45
C ALA A 28 6.50 4.33 11.32
N SER A 29 6.20 4.45 12.61
CA SER A 29 6.11 3.31 13.52
C SER A 29 4.73 2.62 13.44
N GLU A 30 4.53 1.60 14.23
CA GLU A 30 3.21 0.94 14.35
C GLU A 30 2.11 1.89 14.80
N THR A 31 2.44 2.90 15.59
CA THR A 31 1.49 3.74 16.33
C THR A 31 1.68 5.23 16.15
N GLY A 32 2.72 5.68 15.45
CA GLY A 32 2.99 7.11 15.29
C GLY A 32 3.80 7.45 14.06
N LEU A 33 3.77 8.73 13.69
CA LEU A 33 4.55 9.34 12.62
C LEU A 33 5.57 10.30 13.20
N GLY A 34 6.76 10.31 12.66
CA GLY A 34 7.84 11.22 13.01
C GLY A 34 8.42 11.90 11.76
N ALA A 35 8.71 13.18 11.86
CA ALA A 35 9.35 13.93 10.80
C ALA A 35 10.29 15.01 11.33
N VAL A 36 11.35 15.28 10.58
CA VAL A 36 12.25 16.40 10.83
C VAL A 36 12.59 17.11 9.53
N LEU A 37 12.56 18.43 9.57
CA LEU A 37 13.00 19.30 8.48
C LEU A 37 14.46 19.70 8.73
N LEU A 38 15.33 19.47 7.75
CA LEU A 38 16.77 19.71 7.84
C LEU A 38 17.25 20.68 6.77
N GLN A 39 18.27 21.48 7.09
CA GLN A 39 19.13 22.20 6.15
C GLN A 39 20.58 22.00 6.60
N ASP A 40 21.46 21.56 5.70
CA ASP A 40 22.88 21.23 6.02
C ASP A 40 23.00 20.29 7.22
N ASP A 41 22.17 19.25 7.27
CA ASP A 41 22.07 18.30 8.39
C ASP A 41 21.70 18.91 9.76
N GLN A 42 21.33 20.20 9.79
CA GLN A 42 20.86 20.88 11.00
C GLN A 42 19.32 20.91 11.04
N PRO A 43 18.70 20.55 12.18
CA PRO A 43 17.26 20.54 12.30
C PRO A 43 16.69 21.97 12.34
N ILE A 44 15.67 22.21 11.53
CA ILE A 44 14.90 23.45 11.46
C ILE A 44 13.58 23.30 12.22
N ALA A 45 12.91 22.15 12.06
CA ALA A 45 11.64 21.87 12.69
C ALA A 45 11.46 20.37 12.92
N TYR A 46 10.75 20.03 13.99
CA TYR A 46 10.38 18.67 14.33
C TYR A 46 8.86 18.53 14.29
N ALA A 47 8.39 17.35 13.94
CA ALA A 47 6.98 17.01 14.03
C ALA A 47 6.81 15.54 14.44
N SER A 48 5.77 15.30 15.25
CA SER A 48 5.41 13.96 15.70
C SER A 48 3.91 13.92 15.98
N ARG A 49 3.22 12.84 15.57
CA ARG A 49 1.84 12.58 15.96
C ARG A 49 1.55 11.08 16.11
N ALA A 50 0.52 10.76 16.89
CA ALA A 50 -0.03 9.42 16.92
C ALA A 50 -0.75 9.11 15.60
N LEU A 51 -0.76 7.84 15.19
CA LEU A 51 -1.67 7.33 14.19
C LEU A 51 -3.09 7.24 14.78
N THR A 52 -4.11 7.51 13.97
CA THR A 52 -5.49 7.22 14.33
C THR A 52 -5.71 5.70 14.35
N GLU A 53 -6.81 5.24 14.98
CA GLU A 53 -7.14 3.81 15.01
C GLU A 53 -7.26 3.21 13.60
N THR A 54 -7.81 3.97 12.66
CA THR A 54 -7.90 3.57 11.25
C THR A 54 -6.51 3.49 10.60
N GLU A 55 -5.66 4.50 10.81
CA GLU A 55 -4.30 4.53 10.23
C GLU A 55 -3.38 3.44 10.79
N THR A 56 -3.59 2.98 12.03
CA THR A 56 -2.81 1.85 12.60
C THR A 56 -3.01 0.55 11.83
N ARG A 57 -4.14 0.40 11.13
CA ARG A 57 -4.48 -0.76 10.30
C ARG A 57 -3.92 -0.67 8.88
N TYR A 58 -3.29 0.44 8.51
CA TYR A 58 -2.70 0.62 7.17
C TYR A 58 -1.52 -0.33 6.93
N ALA A 59 -1.34 -0.74 5.68
CA ALA A 59 -0.15 -1.47 5.27
C ALA A 59 1.11 -0.62 5.53
N GLN A 60 2.27 -1.26 5.77
CA GLN A 60 3.50 -0.53 6.08
C GLN A 60 3.85 0.53 5.03
N ILE A 61 3.71 0.20 3.74
CA ILE A 61 3.96 1.14 2.64
C ILE A 61 2.99 2.34 2.65
N GLU A 62 1.75 2.14 3.12
CA GLU A 62 0.76 3.20 3.25
C GLU A 62 1.09 4.12 4.43
N LYS A 63 1.53 3.55 5.57
CA LYS A 63 1.98 4.32 6.74
C LYS A 63 3.20 5.19 6.40
N GLU A 64 4.16 4.63 5.69
CA GLU A 64 5.37 5.35 5.26
C GLU A 64 5.03 6.49 4.27
N LEU A 65 4.15 6.23 3.30
CA LEU A 65 3.70 7.29 2.40
C LEU A 65 2.86 8.35 3.14
N LEU A 66 2.03 7.93 4.11
CA LEU A 66 1.28 8.83 4.97
C LEU A 66 2.21 9.74 5.79
N ALA A 67 3.35 9.22 6.29
CA ALA A 67 4.34 10.02 6.98
C ALA A 67 4.89 11.14 6.08
N ILE A 68 5.14 10.84 4.80
CA ILE A 68 5.60 11.85 3.82
C ILE A 68 4.51 12.88 3.56
N VAL A 69 3.25 12.47 3.34
CA VAL A 69 2.12 13.41 3.10
C VAL A 69 1.92 14.33 4.29
N TRP A 70 1.89 13.76 5.48
CA TRP A 70 1.71 14.52 6.70
C TRP A 70 2.88 15.47 6.96
N ALA A 71 4.13 15.02 6.80
CA ALA A 71 5.31 15.86 6.96
C ALA A 71 5.34 17.02 5.95
N ALA A 72 4.99 16.75 4.67
CA ALA A 72 4.92 17.77 3.64
C ALA A 72 3.87 18.84 3.98
N ASN A 73 2.69 18.44 4.45
CA ASN A 73 1.66 19.39 4.89
C ASN A 73 2.11 20.17 6.16
N LYS A 74 2.74 19.49 7.11
CA LYS A 74 3.23 20.14 8.34
C LYS A 74 4.31 21.18 8.09
N PHE A 75 5.16 20.92 7.11
CA PHE A 75 6.27 21.80 6.73
C PHE A 75 5.95 22.64 5.48
N ASP A 76 4.69 22.74 5.07
CA ASP A 76 4.24 23.43 3.84
C ASP A 76 4.87 24.82 3.70
N GLN A 77 4.85 25.64 4.76
CA GLN A 77 5.41 26.99 4.77
C GLN A 77 6.91 27.06 4.43
N TYR A 78 7.65 25.98 4.60
CA TYR A 78 9.09 25.89 4.30
C TYR A 78 9.38 25.32 2.92
N ILE A 79 8.48 24.45 2.39
CA ILE A 79 8.74 23.66 1.20
C ILE A 79 7.93 24.09 -0.02
N PHE A 80 6.80 24.79 0.19
CA PHE A 80 5.96 25.25 -0.93
C PHE A 80 6.72 26.18 -1.87
N GLY A 81 6.61 25.93 -3.18
CA GLY A 81 7.30 26.74 -4.22
C GLY A 81 8.79 26.48 -4.38
N ARG A 82 9.37 25.52 -3.63
CA ARG A 82 10.76 25.12 -3.83
C ARG A 82 10.94 24.32 -5.11
N LYS A 83 12.10 24.48 -5.77
CA LYS A 83 12.42 23.75 -7.00
C LYS A 83 12.51 22.26 -6.76
N ILE A 84 13.17 21.84 -5.68
CA ILE A 84 13.32 20.44 -5.26
C ILE A 84 13.32 20.40 -3.73
N VAL A 85 12.67 19.40 -3.16
CA VAL A 85 12.70 19.05 -1.74
C VAL A 85 13.13 17.58 -1.63
N HIS A 86 14.23 17.32 -0.96
CA HIS A 86 14.69 15.95 -0.74
C HIS A 86 13.90 15.33 0.40
N VAL A 87 13.42 14.10 0.18
CA VAL A 87 12.68 13.33 1.19
C VAL A 87 13.43 12.02 1.44
N GLU A 88 13.88 11.81 2.65
CA GLU A 88 14.57 10.61 3.09
C GLU A 88 13.62 9.69 3.85
N SER A 89 13.54 8.42 3.45
CA SER A 89 12.79 7.36 4.11
C SER A 89 13.59 6.06 4.09
N ASP A 90 13.40 5.22 5.08
CA ASP A 90 14.04 3.89 5.15
C ASP A 90 13.25 2.80 4.41
N HIS A 91 12.10 3.15 3.84
CA HIS A 91 11.24 2.22 3.11
C HIS A 91 11.57 2.20 1.62
N GLN A 92 12.48 1.32 1.20
CA GLN A 92 12.97 1.19 -0.17
C GLN A 92 11.87 1.08 -1.26
N PRO A 93 10.72 0.37 -1.05
CA PRO A 93 9.63 0.30 -2.02
C PRO A 93 9.01 1.64 -2.42
N LEU A 94 9.10 2.69 -1.60
CA LEU A 94 8.55 4.01 -1.92
C LEU A 94 9.13 4.61 -3.19
N LYS A 95 10.43 4.44 -3.46
CA LYS A 95 11.05 4.86 -4.73
C LYS A 95 10.32 4.30 -5.95
N ALA A 96 9.95 3.02 -5.89
CA ALA A 96 9.21 2.38 -6.98
C ALA A 96 7.77 2.90 -7.10
N VAL A 97 7.14 3.29 -5.99
CA VAL A 97 5.79 3.89 -5.98
C VAL A 97 5.80 5.25 -6.66
N PHE A 98 6.77 6.11 -6.33
CA PHE A 98 6.90 7.43 -6.94
C PHE A 98 7.33 7.38 -8.43
N ALA A 99 8.07 6.35 -8.84
CA ALA A 99 8.47 6.16 -10.23
C ALA A 99 7.35 5.60 -11.14
N LYS A 100 6.30 5.00 -10.57
CA LYS A 100 5.19 4.42 -11.33
C LYS A 100 4.13 5.48 -11.66
N PRO A 101 3.41 5.33 -12.79
CA PRO A 101 2.23 6.15 -13.06
C PRO A 101 1.19 5.99 -11.93
N ILE A 102 0.63 7.08 -11.45
CA ILE A 102 -0.27 7.14 -10.29
C ILE A 102 -1.44 6.15 -10.43
N HIS A 103 -2.03 6.04 -11.62
CA HIS A 103 -3.18 5.17 -11.89
C HIS A 103 -2.89 3.65 -11.73
N LYS A 104 -1.62 3.26 -11.61
CA LYS A 104 -1.21 1.86 -11.38
C LYS A 104 -1.04 1.51 -9.90
N SER A 105 -1.15 2.48 -9.03
CA SER A 105 -1.07 2.29 -7.58
C SER A 105 -2.46 2.00 -6.99
N PRO A 106 -2.59 1.37 -5.82
CA PRO A 106 -3.85 1.27 -5.07
C PRO A 106 -4.47 2.64 -4.82
N LYS A 107 -5.81 2.73 -4.77
CA LYS A 107 -6.55 4.03 -4.67
C LYS A 107 -6.08 4.91 -3.51
N ARG A 108 -5.78 4.32 -2.34
CA ARG A 108 -5.29 5.07 -1.20
C ARG A 108 -3.93 5.71 -1.50
N LEU A 109 -2.98 4.95 -2.06
CA LEU A 109 -1.69 5.49 -2.49
C LEU A 109 -1.85 6.54 -3.59
N GLN A 110 -2.81 6.34 -4.53
CA GLN A 110 -3.11 7.35 -5.56
C GLN A 110 -3.49 8.70 -4.94
N ARG A 111 -4.42 8.70 -3.96
CA ARG A 111 -4.84 9.94 -3.27
C ARG A 111 -3.69 10.62 -2.54
N MET A 112 -2.88 9.83 -1.82
CA MET A 112 -1.69 10.34 -1.14
C MET A 112 -0.70 10.95 -2.13
N LEU A 113 -0.43 10.27 -3.26
CA LEU A 113 0.45 10.78 -4.31
C LEU A 113 -0.12 12.04 -4.98
N MET A 114 -1.44 12.13 -5.17
CA MET A 114 -2.10 13.33 -5.69
C MET A 114 -1.94 14.52 -4.74
N ALA A 115 -2.08 14.31 -3.42
CA ALA A 115 -1.87 15.36 -2.43
C ALA A 115 -0.43 15.90 -2.42
N LEU A 116 0.54 15.09 -2.82
CA LEU A 116 1.96 15.49 -2.91
C LEU A 116 2.33 16.21 -4.21
N GLN A 117 1.46 16.24 -5.24
CA GLN A 117 1.78 16.83 -6.55
C GLN A 117 2.03 18.34 -6.50
N LYS A 118 1.56 19.04 -5.47
CA LYS A 118 1.83 20.46 -5.26
C LYS A 118 3.30 20.75 -4.90
N TYR A 119 4.08 19.73 -4.58
CA TYR A 119 5.50 19.83 -4.25
C TYR A 119 6.37 19.08 -5.27
N THR A 120 7.58 19.55 -5.49
CA THR A 120 8.60 18.84 -6.28
C THR A 120 9.47 18.01 -5.33
N LEU A 121 9.04 16.77 -5.05
CA LEU A 121 9.72 15.87 -4.11
C LEU A 121 10.68 14.92 -4.82
N GLU A 122 11.87 14.77 -4.28
CA GLU A 122 12.84 13.73 -4.67
C GLU A 122 13.04 12.73 -3.53
N ILE A 123 12.56 11.50 -3.73
CA ILE A 123 12.60 10.47 -2.70
C ILE A 123 13.94 9.75 -2.71
N GLN A 124 14.63 9.77 -1.58
CA GLN A 124 15.91 9.12 -1.36
C GLN A 124 15.79 8.05 -0.28
N TYR A 125 16.38 6.88 -0.55
CA TYR A 125 16.47 5.84 0.47
C TYR A 125 17.63 6.13 1.40
N LYS A 126 17.37 6.13 2.71
CA LYS A 126 18.36 6.22 3.76
C LYS A 126 18.17 5.07 4.76
N LYS A 127 19.25 4.45 5.19
CA LYS A 127 19.15 3.36 6.19
C LYS A 127 18.54 3.88 7.49
N GLY A 128 17.58 3.17 8.08
CA GLY A 128 16.90 3.58 9.31
C GLY A 128 17.86 3.92 10.48
N ALA A 129 18.97 3.20 10.59
CA ALA A 129 20.01 3.52 11.59
C ALA A 129 20.61 4.93 11.46
N LEU A 130 20.49 5.58 10.30
CA LEU A 130 20.95 6.96 10.05
C LEU A 130 19.79 7.98 10.14
N MET A 131 18.57 7.52 10.40
CA MET A 131 17.37 8.35 10.54
C MET A 131 16.84 8.37 11.97
N TRP A 132 17.73 8.28 12.94
CA TRP A 132 17.43 8.15 14.37
C TRP A 132 16.50 9.24 14.92
N ILE A 133 16.50 10.45 14.36
CA ILE A 133 15.61 11.55 14.77
C ILE A 133 14.17 11.20 14.39
N ALA A 134 13.89 10.88 13.12
CA ALA A 134 12.55 10.56 12.65
C ALA A 134 12.02 9.27 13.33
N ASP A 135 12.85 8.22 13.47
CA ASP A 135 12.49 6.97 14.19
C ASP A 135 12.15 7.26 15.67
N THR A 136 12.94 8.09 16.34
CA THR A 136 12.62 8.47 17.72
C THR A 136 11.30 9.24 17.82
N LEU A 137 11.05 10.17 16.90
CA LEU A 137 9.84 10.98 16.88
C LEU A 137 8.59 10.15 16.55
N SER A 138 8.69 9.15 15.67
CA SER A 138 7.59 8.24 15.34
C SER A 138 7.15 7.39 16.54
N ARG A 139 8.05 7.15 17.51
CA ARG A 139 7.79 6.34 18.72
C ARG A 139 7.53 7.18 19.98
N ALA A 140 7.92 8.44 20.01
CA ALA A 140 7.89 9.31 21.19
C ALA A 140 6.71 10.29 21.21
N TYR A 141 5.65 10.05 20.42
CA TYR A 141 4.47 10.90 20.40
C TYR A 141 3.79 10.94 21.79
N ARG A 142 3.26 12.11 22.15
CA ARG A 142 2.42 12.26 23.33
C ARG A 142 0.96 12.07 22.93
N ASN A 143 0.25 11.20 23.63
CA ASN A 143 -1.23 11.10 23.57
C ASN A 143 -1.86 12.33 24.23
N THR A 144 -1.72 13.51 23.64
CA THR A 144 -2.46 14.68 24.06
C THR A 144 -3.70 14.80 23.18
N THR A 145 -4.83 14.50 23.76
CA THR A 145 -6.17 14.60 23.15
C THR A 145 -6.49 16.02 22.64
N GLU A 146 -5.71 17.02 23.02
CA GLU A 146 -5.96 18.43 22.71
C GLU A 146 -5.30 18.93 21.41
N CYS A 147 -4.25 18.27 20.88
CA CYS A 147 -3.59 18.70 19.62
C CYS A 147 -4.18 18.11 18.35
N ALA A 148 -5.13 17.18 18.46
CA ALA A 148 -5.68 16.46 17.29
C ALA A 148 -6.66 17.30 16.46
N GLN A 149 -7.10 18.47 16.91
CA GLN A 149 -8.19 19.22 16.28
C GLN A 149 -7.76 20.20 15.18
N HIS A 150 -6.49 20.60 15.09
CA HIS A 150 -6.04 21.62 14.11
C HIS A 150 -5.31 21.09 12.88
N ASP A 151 -4.71 19.89 12.93
CA ASP A 151 -3.88 19.37 11.83
C ASP A 151 -4.59 18.35 10.91
N THR A 152 -5.89 18.12 11.11
CA THR A 152 -6.55 16.90 10.59
C THR A 152 -7.49 17.13 9.41
N SER A 153 -7.79 18.37 9.01
CA SER A 153 -8.84 18.63 8.02
C SER A 153 -8.50 18.16 6.59
N GLU A 154 -7.26 18.33 6.14
CA GLU A 154 -6.87 17.87 4.80
C GLU A 154 -6.49 16.37 4.78
N VAL A 155 -5.94 15.85 5.87
CA VAL A 155 -5.61 14.42 5.97
C VAL A 155 -6.87 13.60 6.23
N ARG A 156 -7.86 14.11 6.97
CA ARG A 156 -9.17 13.46 7.17
C ARG A 156 -9.94 13.20 5.88
N ALA A 157 -9.79 14.05 4.87
CA ALA A 157 -10.38 13.79 3.55
C ALA A 157 -9.77 12.55 2.85
N LEU A 158 -8.65 12.02 3.34
CA LEU A 158 -8.02 10.79 2.88
C LEU A 158 -8.47 9.56 3.69
N GLU A 159 -9.09 9.76 4.85
CA GLU A 159 -9.41 8.71 5.84
C GLU A 159 -10.67 7.91 5.54
N GLU A 160 -11.57 8.37 4.66
CA GLU A 160 -12.89 7.75 4.44
C GLU A 160 -12.92 6.58 3.47
N ILE A 161 -11.86 5.79 3.36
CA ILE A 161 -11.99 4.49 2.68
C ILE A 161 -11.66 3.37 3.67
N ASP A 162 -12.71 2.87 4.27
CA ASP A 162 -12.73 1.52 4.81
C ASP A 162 -12.40 0.53 3.68
N HIS A 163 -11.51 -0.44 3.92
CA HIS A 163 -11.20 -1.48 2.92
C HIS A 163 -12.47 -2.24 2.50
N SER A 164 -13.51 -2.24 3.34
CA SER A 164 -14.83 -2.79 3.03
C SER A 164 -15.58 -2.03 1.93
N ASP A 165 -15.32 -0.73 1.74
CA ASP A 165 -15.98 0.08 0.70
C ASP A 165 -15.43 -0.17 -0.72
N GLY A 166 -14.20 -0.68 -0.83
CA GLY A 166 -13.53 -0.97 -2.11
C GLY A 166 -13.96 -2.29 -2.76
N VAL A 167 -14.34 -3.28 -1.94
CA VAL A 167 -14.76 -4.60 -2.40
C VAL A 167 -16.21 -4.82 -1.97
N SER A 168 -17.17 -4.58 -2.88
CA SER A 168 -18.59 -4.87 -2.65
C SER A 168 -18.79 -6.39 -2.58
N ILE A 169 -18.52 -6.98 -1.42
CA ILE A 169 -18.76 -8.39 -1.13
C ILE A 169 -20.13 -8.49 -0.43
N ALA A 170 -21.03 -9.34 -0.95
CA ALA A 170 -22.31 -9.59 -0.28
C ALA A 170 -22.08 -10.05 1.17
N PRO A 171 -22.88 -9.58 2.16
CA PRO A 171 -22.65 -9.84 3.60
C PRO A 171 -22.45 -11.32 3.95
N ASN A 172 -23.25 -12.22 3.35
CA ASN A 172 -23.11 -13.67 3.54
C ASN A 172 -21.78 -14.22 3.05
N ARG A 173 -21.26 -13.61 2.00
CA ARG A 173 -19.97 -13.98 1.41
C ARG A 173 -18.80 -13.51 2.26
N LEU A 174 -18.91 -12.30 2.81
CA LEU A 174 -17.92 -11.72 3.71
C LEU A 174 -17.75 -12.61 4.95
N GLU A 175 -18.84 -13.08 5.53
CA GLU A 175 -18.80 -13.96 6.69
C GLU A 175 -18.17 -15.33 6.35
N GLN A 176 -18.46 -15.90 5.20
CA GLN A 176 -17.83 -17.12 4.72
C GLN A 176 -16.31 -16.96 4.55
N PHE A 177 -15.87 -15.81 4.02
CA PHE A 177 -14.44 -15.49 3.89
C PHE A 177 -13.77 -15.38 5.27
N LYS A 178 -14.40 -14.68 6.23
CA LYS A 178 -13.89 -14.56 7.61
C LYS A 178 -13.71 -15.91 8.29
N GLN A 179 -14.72 -16.75 8.24
CA GLN A 179 -14.69 -18.08 8.82
C GLN A 179 -13.61 -18.96 8.16
N SER A 180 -13.51 -18.91 6.83
CA SER A 180 -12.48 -19.66 6.10
C SER A 180 -11.07 -19.13 6.36
N THR A 181 -10.89 -17.82 6.55
CA THR A 181 -9.61 -17.20 6.92
C THR A 181 -9.22 -17.60 8.34
N ALA A 182 -10.17 -17.60 9.26
CA ALA A 182 -9.93 -18.03 10.65
C ALA A 182 -9.56 -19.51 10.75
N ALA A 183 -10.11 -20.37 9.89
CA ALA A 183 -9.85 -21.81 9.87
C ALA A 183 -8.59 -22.19 9.06
N ASP A 184 -8.03 -21.30 8.25
CA ASP A 184 -6.85 -21.57 7.40
C ASP A 184 -5.55 -21.29 8.19
N PRO A 185 -4.75 -22.30 8.54
CA PRO A 185 -3.52 -22.10 9.30
C PRO A 185 -2.51 -21.22 8.57
N VAL A 186 -2.46 -21.25 7.24
CA VAL A 186 -1.59 -20.39 6.43
C VAL A 186 -1.98 -18.93 6.59
N MET A 187 -3.29 -18.64 6.60
CA MET A 187 -3.79 -17.27 6.79
C MET A 187 -3.50 -16.79 8.21
N GLN A 188 -3.58 -17.65 9.23
CA GLN A 188 -3.24 -17.29 10.61
C GLN A 188 -1.74 -16.97 10.76
N ASP A 189 -0.87 -17.72 10.09
CA ASP A 189 0.56 -17.42 10.05
C ASP A 189 0.84 -16.08 9.35
N VAL A 190 0.13 -15.77 8.25
CA VAL A 190 0.23 -14.48 7.55
C VAL A 190 -0.24 -13.34 8.45
N ILE A 191 -1.38 -13.48 9.13
CA ILE A 191 -1.92 -12.49 10.08
C ILE A 191 -0.92 -12.25 11.22
N THR A 192 -0.35 -13.33 11.77
CA THR A 192 0.67 -13.23 12.80
C THR A 192 1.90 -12.47 12.30
N ALA A 193 2.40 -12.78 11.10
CA ALA A 193 3.53 -12.08 10.50
C ALA A 193 3.23 -10.60 10.19
N ILE A 194 1.98 -10.25 9.85
CA ILE A 194 1.56 -8.85 9.69
C ILE A 194 1.62 -8.11 11.03
N LYS A 195 1.16 -8.74 12.12
CA LYS A 195 1.08 -8.12 13.46
C LYS A 195 2.40 -8.08 14.20
N THR A 196 3.22 -9.12 14.10
CA THR A 196 4.49 -9.24 14.85
C THR A 196 5.72 -8.82 14.05
N GLY A 197 5.55 -8.59 12.75
CA GLY A 197 6.64 -8.27 11.83
C GLY A 197 7.15 -9.47 11.04
N TRP A 198 7.61 -9.20 9.82
CA TRP A 198 8.16 -10.20 8.91
C TRP A 198 9.65 -10.45 9.18
N ALA A 199 10.13 -11.65 8.85
CA ALA A 199 11.56 -11.94 8.94
C ALA A 199 12.38 -10.95 8.11
N VAL A 200 13.50 -10.47 8.68
CA VAL A 200 14.40 -9.50 8.03
C VAL A 200 14.94 -10.02 6.70
N ASN A 201 15.11 -11.34 6.60
CA ASN A 201 15.70 -11.98 5.42
C ASN A 201 14.79 -13.10 4.91
N ARG A 202 14.56 -13.15 3.58
CA ARG A 202 13.74 -14.18 2.93
C ARG A 202 14.18 -15.61 3.27
N LYS A 203 15.49 -15.83 3.46
CA LYS A 203 16.05 -17.13 3.83
C LYS A 203 15.63 -17.59 5.24
N LYS A 204 15.29 -16.65 6.13
CA LYS A 204 14.82 -16.92 7.50
C LYS A 204 13.30 -16.97 7.59
N CYS A 205 12.59 -16.68 6.49
CA CYS A 205 11.14 -16.73 6.43
C CYS A 205 10.66 -18.19 6.40
N PRO A 206 9.66 -18.55 7.21
CA PRO A 206 9.05 -19.87 7.14
C PRO A 206 8.61 -20.25 5.72
N PRO A 207 8.75 -21.49 5.27
CA PRO A 207 8.39 -21.92 3.92
C PRO A 207 6.95 -21.57 3.53
N VAL A 208 6.03 -21.63 4.49
CA VAL A 208 4.61 -21.32 4.34
C VAL A 208 4.38 -19.85 4.00
N LEU A 209 5.16 -18.93 4.56
CA LEU A 209 5.08 -17.48 4.36
C LEU A 209 5.90 -17.00 3.17
N THR A 210 6.84 -17.81 2.66
CA THR A 210 7.72 -17.44 1.54
C THR A 210 6.97 -16.94 0.29
N PRO A 211 5.81 -17.51 -0.10
CA PRO A 211 5.04 -17.02 -1.25
C PRO A 211 4.49 -15.59 -1.09
N PHE A 212 4.27 -15.15 0.14
CA PHE A 212 3.76 -13.82 0.48
C PHE A 212 4.87 -12.79 0.72
N TYR A 213 6.09 -13.26 0.95
CA TYR A 213 7.21 -12.43 1.39
C TYR A 213 7.52 -11.24 0.48
N ASN A 214 7.38 -11.40 -0.84
CA ASN A 214 7.65 -10.32 -1.80
C ASN A 214 6.63 -9.17 -1.70
N ASN A 215 5.42 -9.47 -1.27
CA ASN A 215 4.30 -8.51 -1.16
C ASN A 215 4.03 -8.11 0.30
N ARG A 216 4.91 -8.48 1.24
CA ARG A 216 4.70 -8.32 2.68
C ARG A 216 4.41 -6.88 3.12
N SER A 217 4.97 -5.89 2.40
CA SER A 217 4.77 -4.46 2.70
C SER A 217 3.39 -3.94 2.27
N GLU A 218 2.69 -4.68 1.39
CA GLU A 218 1.36 -4.33 0.89
C GLU A 218 0.25 -5.16 1.55
N LEU A 219 0.62 -6.14 2.39
CA LEU A 219 -0.33 -6.97 3.11
C LEU A 219 -0.84 -6.26 4.36
N VAL A 220 -2.15 -6.27 4.55
CA VAL A 220 -2.83 -5.73 5.72
C VAL A 220 -3.89 -6.71 6.21
N GLU A 221 -4.11 -6.74 7.53
CA GLU A 221 -5.26 -7.44 8.12
C GLU A 221 -6.29 -6.43 8.55
N ASP A 222 -7.53 -6.62 8.13
CA ASP A 222 -8.66 -5.82 8.55
C ASP A 222 -9.92 -6.69 8.73
N ASN A 223 -10.57 -6.56 9.89
CA ASN A 223 -11.81 -7.25 10.25
C ASN A 223 -11.76 -8.79 10.06
N GLY A 224 -10.60 -9.41 10.31
CA GLY A 224 -10.40 -10.85 10.17
C GLY A 224 -10.15 -11.33 8.74
N LEU A 225 -9.95 -10.43 7.80
CA LEU A 225 -9.55 -10.70 6.42
C LEU A 225 -8.14 -10.19 6.15
N VAL A 226 -7.45 -10.83 5.22
CA VAL A 226 -6.15 -10.36 4.72
C VAL A 226 -6.34 -9.74 3.35
N TYR A 227 -5.78 -8.56 3.17
CA TYR A 227 -5.81 -7.82 1.91
C TYR A 227 -4.39 -7.62 1.36
N LEU A 228 -4.27 -7.60 0.04
CA LEU A 228 -3.08 -7.15 -0.68
C LEU A 228 -3.45 -5.91 -1.50
N GLY A 229 -3.17 -4.73 -0.95
CA GLY A 229 -3.76 -3.48 -1.43
C GLY A 229 -5.29 -3.53 -1.32
N GLU A 230 -6.03 -3.42 -2.43
CA GLU A 230 -7.50 -3.52 -2.47
C GLU A 230 -8.03 -4.95 -2.70
N ARG A 231 -7.15 -5.92 -2.87
CA ARG A 231 -7.53 -7.30 -3.22
C ARG A 231 -7.62 -8.17 -1.98
N VAL A 232 -8.72 -8.90 -1.83
CA VAL A 232 -8.87 -9.89 -0.76
C VAL A 232 -7.96 -11.09 -1.03
N VAL A 233 -7.20 -11.51 -0.02
CA VAL A 233 -6.43 -12.76 -0.08
C VAL A 233 -7.36 -13.93 0.16
N VAL A 234 -7.46 -14.84 -0.81
CA VAL A 234 -8.39 -15.97 -0.76
C VAL A 234 -7.80 -17.13 0.04
N PRO A 235 -8.45 -17.58 1.13
CA PRO A 235 -8.06 -18.77 1.87
C PRO A 235 -8.07 -20.03 0.99
N THR A 236 -7.28 -21.02 1.34
CA THR A 236 -7.09 -22.25 0.53
C THR A 236 -8.41 -22.96 0.25
N ALA A 237 -9.32 -23.02 1.22
CA ALA A 237 -10.60 -23.68 1.11
C ALA A 237 -11.51 -23.06 0.02
N LEU A 238 -11.44 -21.76 -0.21
CA LEU A 238 -12.31 -21.04 -1.14
C LEU A 238 -11.75 -20.92 -2.58
N ARG A 239 -10.47 -21.29 -2.82
CA ARG A 239 -9.84 -21.09 -4.14
C ARG A 239 -10.56 -21.82 -5.27
N LYS A 240 -10.97 -23.06 -5.05
CA LYS A 240 -11.72 -23.83 -6.06
C LYS A 240 -13.02 -23.15 -6.45
N GLU A 241 -13.75 -22.67 -5.47
CA GLU A 241 -15.01 -21.97 -5.70
C GLU A 241 -14.75 -20.65 -6.45
N MET A 242 -13.71 -19.90 -6.10
CA MET A 242 -13.33 -18.69 -6.82
C MET A 242 -12.95 -18.97 -8.27
N LEU A 243 -12.21 -20.04 -8.57
CA LEU A 243 -11.90 -20.45 -9.93
C LEU A 243 -13.17 -20.70 -10.75
N HIS A 244 -14.18 -21.40 -10.20
CA HIS A 244 -15.46 -21.60 -10.85
C HIS A 244 -16.21 -20.28 -11.09
N GLN A 245 -16.24 -19.39 -10.09
CA GLN A 245 -16.92 -18.08 -10.20
C GLN A 245 -16.29 -17.19 -11.28
N ILE A 246 -14.95 -17.10 -11.30
CA ILE A 246 -14.20 -16.30 -12.29
C ILE A 246 -14.46 -16.82 -13.70
N HIS A 247 -14.54 -18.16 -13.85
CA HIS A 247 -14.68 -18.81 -15.13
C HIS A 247 -16.14 -18.98 -15.60
N ARG A 248 -17.11 -18.68 -14.78
CA ARG A 248 -18.55 -18.89 -15.06
C ARG A 248 -19.02 -18.34 -16.40
N SER A 249 -18.44 -17.22 -16.85
CA SER A 249 -18.81 -16.54 -18.09
C SER A 249 -18.00 -16.99 -19.32
N HIS A 250 -17.08 -17.95 -19.18
CA HIS A 250 -16.20 -18.47 -20.25
C HIS A 250 -15.51 -17.39 -21.11
N ILE A 251 -15.08 -16.28 -20.49
CA ILE A 251 -14.47 -15.11 -21.16
C ILE A 251 -13.01 -15.31 -21.60
N GLY A 252 -12.54 -16.55 -21.59
CA GLY A 252 -11.14 -16.88 -21.92
C GLY A 252 -10.16 -16.59 -20.80
N ILE A 253 -8.89 -16.97 -21.02
CA ILE A 253 -7.83 -16.89 -19.98
C ILE A 253 -7.56 -15.44 -19.57
N GLU A 254 -7.32 -14.55 -20.53
CA GLU A 254 -6.95 -13.15 -20.23
C GLU A 254 -8.10 -12.37 -19.58
N GLY A 255 -9.35 -12.61 -20.00
CA GLY A 255 -10.52 -12.02 -19.37
C GLY A 255 -10.69 -12.45 -17.92
N CYS A 256 -10.52 -13.75 -17.64
CA CYS A 256 -10.57 -14.28 -16.28
C CYS A 256 -9.43 -13.76 -15.41
N LEU A 257 -8.20 -13.68 -15.94
CA LEU A 257 -7.05 -13.14 -15.23
C LEU A 257 -7.24 -11.66 -14.88
N ARG A 258 -7.75 -10.85 -15.81
CA ARG A 258 -8.02 -9.43 -15.57
C ARG A 258 -9.04 -9.26 -14.45
N ARG A 259 -10.20 -9.95 -14.54
CA ARG A 259 -11.24 -9.90 -13.50
C ARG A 259 -10.73 -10.35 -12.13
N ALA A 260 -9.92 -11.42 -12.06
CA ALA A 260 -9.38 -11.92 -10.80
C ALA A 260 -8.41 -10.92 -10.16
N ARG A 261 -7.52 -10.33 -10.97
CA ARG A 261 -6.49 -9.39 -10.49
C ARG A 261 -7.04 -8.08 -9.93
N GLU A 262 -8.25 -7.73 -10.25
CA GLU A 262 -8.91 -6.51 -9.73
C GLU A 262 -9.41 -6.70 -8.30
N VAL A 263 -9.84 -7.91 -7.92
CA VAL A 263 -10.63 -8.12 -6.70
C VAL A 263 -9.95 -9.06 -5.70
N ILE A 264 -9.24 -10.09 -6.18
CA ILE A 264 -8.73 -11.17 -5.33
C ILE A 264 -7.26 -11.45 -5.58
N TYR A 265 -6.65 -12.14 -4.60
CA TYR A 265 -5.26 -12.57 -4.68
C TYR A 265 -5.04 -13.88 -3.93
N TRP A 266 -4.20 -14.75 -4.44
CA TRP A 266 -3.48 -15.80 -3.72
C TRP A 266 -2.18 -16.14 -4.45
N PRO A 267 -1.17 -16.71 -3.78
CA PRO A 267 0.07 -17.11 -4.43
C PRO A 267 -0.16 -18.10 -5.57
N ARG A 268 0.46 -17.89 -6.73
CA ARG A 268 0.31 -18.70 -7.96
C ARG A 268 -1.07 -18.62 -8.64
N MET A 269 -1.95 -17.71 -8.22
CA MET A 269 -3.30 -17.52 -8.80
C MET A 269 -3.31 -17.55 -10.33
N ASN A 270 -2.41 -16.83 -10.98
CA ASN A 270 -2.36 -16.76 -12.44
C ASN A 270 -2.12 -18.13 -13.11
N ALA A 271 -1.26 -18.96 -12.51
CA ALA A 271 -0.99 -20.31 -13.03
C ALA A 271 -2.19 -21.24 -12.81
N GLU A 272 -2.82 -21.16 -11.64
CA GLU A 272 -3.99 -21.98 -11.31
C GLU A 272 -5.21 -21.62 -12.19
N ILE A 273 -5.44 -20.33 -12.46
CA ILE A 273 -6.50 -19.89 -13.38
C ILE A 273 -6.23 -20.42 -14.80
N LYS A 274 -5.00 -20.32 -15.30
CA LYS A 274 -4.63 -20.83 -16.63
C LYS A 274 -4.84 -22.34 -16.72
N ASP A 275 -4.36 -23.09 -15.73
CA ASP A 275 -4.53 -24.54 -15.68
C ASP A 275 -6.00 -24.94 -15.60
N PHE A 276 -6.79 -24.25 -14.78
CA PHE A 276 -8.23 -24.51 -14.64
C PHE A 276 -8.99 -24.29 -15.96
N ILE A 277 -8.71 -23.18 -16.68
CA ILE A 277 -9.39 -22.84 -17.94
C ILE A 277 -8.93 -23.74 -19.08
N SER A 278 -7.67 -24.15 -19.11
CA SER A 278 -7.14 -25.05 -20.15
C SER A 278 -7.84 -26.42 -20.16
N LYS A 279 -8.40 -26.83 -19.02
CA LYS A 279 -9.17 -28.09 -18.86
C LYS A 279 -10.65 -27.94 -19.20
N CYS A 280 -11.14 -26.75 -19.50
CA CYS A 280 -12.56 -26.51 -19.81
C CYS A 280 -12.88 -26.88 -21.26
N SER A 281 -13.73 -27.87 -21.46
CA SER A 281 -14.17 -28.34 -22.79
C SER A 281 -14.91 -27.28 -23.61
N THR A 282 -15.64 -26.37 -22.96
CA THR A 282 -16.33 -25.24 -23.60
C THR A 282 -15.33 -24.23 -24.15
N CYS A 283 -14.36 -23.83 -23.38
CA CYS A 283 -13.33 -22.88 -23.81
C CYS A 283 -12.42 -23.47 -24.89
N GLN A 284 -12.12 -24.76 -24.83
CA GLN A 284 -11.35 -25.45 -25.88
C GLN A 284 -12.05 -25.42 -27.23
N ARG A 285 -13.37 -25.68 -27.24
CA ARG A 285 -14.18 -25.63 -28.48
C ARG A 285 -14.23 -24.23 -29.08
N THR A 286 -14.38 -23.20 -28.25
CA THR A 286 -14.47 -21.80 -28.72
C THR A 286 -13.11 -21.29 -29.24
N SER A 287 -11.99 -21.74 -28.67
CA SER A 287 -10.66 -21.36 -29.18
C SER A 287 -10.35 -22.04 -30.55
N GLN A 288 -10.84 -23.25 -30.81
CA GLN A 288 -10.69 -23.92 -32.10
C GLN A 288 -11.52 -23.27 -33.20
N SER A 289 -12.72 -22.74 -32.89
CA SER A 289 -13.55 -22.03 -33.85
C SER A 289 -13.00 -20.64 -34.24
N SER A 290 -12.27 -19.96 -33.35
CA SER A 290 -11.64 -18.66 -33.67
C SER A 290 -10.41 -18.79 -34.58
N VAL A 291 -9.76 -19.93 -34.61
CA VAL A 291 -8.62 -20.19 -35.53
C VAL A 291 -9.13 -20.51 -36.95
N ALA A 292 -10.35 -21.01 -37.11
CA ALA A 292 -10.94 -21.32 -38.42
C ALA A 292 -11.58 -20.12 -39.16
N SER A 293 -11.73 -18.96 -38.50
CA SER A 293 -12.36 -17.74 -39.05
C SER A 293 -11.39 -16.64 -39.49
N HIS A 294 -10.10 -16.89 -39.63
CA HIS A 294 -9.13 -15.91 -40.12
C HIS A 294 -8.91 -15.97 -41.65
N CYS A 295 -10.03 -16.18 -42.40
CA CYS A 295 -10.07 -16.00 -43.85
C CYS A 295 -11.39 -15.34 -44.27
N ASN A 296 -11.58 -14.02 -43.96
CA ASN A 296 -12.29 -13.08 -44.83
C ASN A 296 -12.29 -11.64 -44.23
N PRO A 297 -11.61 -10.67 -44.85
CA PRO A 297 -11.59 -9.29 -44.35
C PRO A 297 -12.76 -8.41 -44.86
N THR A 298 -13.92 -8.93 -45.20
CA THR A 298 -14.99 -8.13 -45.87
C THR A 298 -16.35 -8.11 -45.15
N GLN A 299 -16.41 -8.33 -43.82
CA GLN A 299 -17.69 -8.20 -43.08
C GLN A 299 -17.53 -7.52 -41.70
N TYR A 300 -16.92 -6.35 -41.69
CA TYR A 300 -16.93 -5.45 -40.51
C TYR A 300 -17.55 -4.10 -40.83
N LEU A 301 -18.80 -4.07 -41.31
CA LEU A 301 -19.57 -2.82 -41.47
C LEU A 301 -21.08 -3.04 -41.35
N SER A 302 -21.56 -3.69 -40.28
CA SER A 302 -22.99 -3.62 -39.94
C SER A 302 -23.29 -4.19 -38.56
N MET A 303 -22.71 -3.69 -37.46
CA MET A 303 -23.21 -3.88 -36.10
C MET A 303 -22.63 -2.83 -35.15
N VAL A 304 -22.88 -1.55 -35.45
CA VAL A 304 -22.77 -0.45 -34.49
C VAL A 304 -24.08 0.31 -34.54
N SER A 305 -25.14 -0.28 -34.04
CA SER A 305 -26.36 0.41 -33.60
C SER A 305 -27.16 -0.55 -32.75
N CYS A 306 -26.99 -0.44 -31.44
CA CYS A 306 -27.82 -0.88 -30.32
C CYS A 306 -26.91 -1.29 -29.14
N TRP A 307 -26.53 -0.33 -28.36
CA TRP A 307 -26.55 -0.30 -26.90
C TRP A 307 -26.24 1.12 -26.46
#